data_883d9314cc33bcd6325aba6a2f555c9e
#
_entry.id   883d9314cc33bcd6325aba6a2f555c9e
#
_cell.length_a   1.000
_cell.length_b   1.000
_cell.length_c   1.000
_cell.angle_alpha   90.00
_cell.angle_beta   90.00
_cell.angle_gamma   90.00
#
_symmetry.space_group_name_H-M   'P 1'
#
loop_
_entity.id
_entity.type
_entity.pdbx_description
1 polymer ?
#
loop_
_entity_poly.entity_id
_entity_poly.type
_entity_poly.pdbx_seq_one_letter_code
_entity_poly.pdbx_strand_id
1 'polypeptide(L)'
;MKDFKPQKKNGTPLYRQLADYIISLIENGSIQAGEKMPAVNEANANLQVARDTIISAYKYLQENGWLRSVPGKGFYVDSRHRRAGSRLFVLFDAMNQYKETLYRSLLHSLGKEYTCVTAFHYYDREVFEKLIKEAAGNYDGYVIIPHFNIDISPILKL
;
A
#
# COMPACT_ATOMS: atom_id res chain seq x y z
N MET A 1 -7.38 15.59 -5.47
CA MET A 1 -6.60 16.56 -4.65
C MET A 1 -7.26 17.96 -4.56
N LYS A 2 -8.58 18.11 -4.60
CA LYS A 2 -9.22 19.46 -4.60
C LYS A 2 -9.55 20.01 -3.21
N ASP A 3 -9.46 19.20 -2.16
CA ASP A 3 -9.98 19.54 -0.84
C ASP A 3 -8.91 19.91 0.21
N PHE A 4 -7.70 20.23 -0.23
CA PHE A 4 -6.64 20.67 0.66
C PHE A 4 -6.98 22.04 1.27
N LYS A 5 -7.07 22.11 2.60
CA LYS A 5 -7.31 23.36 3.34
C LYS A 5 -6.12 23.64 4.26
N PRO A 6 -5.24 24.61 3.91
CA PRO A 6 -4.10 24.94 4.73
C PRO A 6 -4.53 25.50 6.09
N GLN A 7 -3.92 25.00 7.16
CA GLN A 7 -4.17 25.48 8.53
C GLN A 7 -3.11 26.52 8.92
N LYS A 8 -3.49 27.77 9.03
CA LYS A 8 -2.57 28.90 9.35
C LYS A 8 -2.07 28.91 10.82
N LYS A 9 -2.67 28.14 11.72
CA LYS A 9 -2.41 28.24 13.18
C LYS A 9 -1.51 27.16 13.79
N ASN A 10 -1.00 26.19 13.01
CA ASN A 10 -0.34 25.00 13.59
C ASN A 10 1.20 25.09 13.70
N GLY A 11 1.84 26.20 13.34
CA GLY A 11 3.32 26.27 13.31
C GLY A 11 3.99 25.32 12.31
N THR A 12 3.26 24.39 11.70
CA THR A 12 3.76 23.44 10.70
C THR A 12 3.88 24.14 9.34
N PRO A 13 5.06 24.10 8.70
CA PRO A 13 5.26 24.67 7.37
C PRO A 13 4.22 24.16 6.37
N LEU A 14 3.77 25.03 5.45
CA LEU A 14 2.69 24.71 4.51
C LEU A 14 3.04 23.53 3.58
N TYR A 15 4.30 23.42 3.17
CA TYR A 15 4.74 22.28 2.36
C TYR A 15 4.60 20.96 3.12
N ARG A 16 4.82 20.97 4.43
CA ARG A 16 4.67 19.77 5.28
C ARG A 16 3.21 19.40 5.42
N GLN A 17 2.32 20.36 5.65
CA GLN A 17 0.87 20.11 5.69
C GLN A 17 0.36 19.53 4.37
N LEU A 18 0.88 20.03 3.23
CA LEU A 18 0.55 19.48 1.91
C LEU A 18 1.09 18.06 1.74
N ALA A 19 2.31 17.80 2.21
CA ALA A 19 2.89 16.46 2.15
C ALA A 19 2.06 15.46 3.00
N ASP A 20 1.71 15.82 4.24
CA ASP A 20 0.91 15.00 5.13
C ASP A 20 -0.51 14.74 4.54
N TYR A 21 -1.09 15.73 3.87
CA TYR A 21 -2.35 15.54 3.13
C TYR A 21 -2.20 14.56 1.96
N ILE A 22 -1.13 14.66 1.16
CA ILE A 22 -0.87 13.71 0.08
C ILE A 22 -0.65 12.30 0.63
N ILE A 23 0.10 12.15 1.73
CA ILE A 23 0.29 10.89 2.43
C ILE A 23 -1.07 10.28 2.78
N SER A 24 -1.96 11.06 3.40
CA SER A 24 -3.30 10.56 3.76
C SER A 24 -4.13 10.08 2.56
N LEU A 25 -3.98 10.73 1.39
CA LEU A 25 -4.64 10.30 0.15
C LEU A 25 -4.06 9.00 -0.41
N ILE A 26 -2.77 8.78 -0.24
CA ILE A 26 -2.11 7.53 -0.64
C ILE A 26 -2.52 6.41 0.31
N GLU A 27 -2.50 6.66 1.63
CA GLU A 27 -2.85 5.68 2.65
C GLU A 27 -4.31 5.23 2.60
N ASN A 28 -5.24 6.15 2.30
CA ASN A 28 -6.66 5.80 2.15
C ASN A 28 -7.02 5.27 0.75
N GLY A 29 -6.03 5.18 -0.17
CA GLY A 29 -6.20 4.65 -1.52
C GLY A 29 -6.88 5.58 -2.53
N SER A 30 -7.06 6.87 -2.19
CA SER A 30 -7.55 7.88 -3.13
C SER A 30 -6.53 8.18 -4.24
N ILE A 31 -5.25 7.97 -3.96
CA ILE A 31 -4.15 7.99 -4.94
C ILE A 31 -3.46 6.65 -4.86
N GLN A 32 -3.34 5.95 -5.99
CA GLN A 32 -2.81 4.60 -6.01
C GLN A 32 -1.29 4.55 -6.23
N ALA A 33 -0.67 3.45 -5.79
CA ALA A 33 0.73 3.17 -6.07
C ALA A 33 0.98 3.15 -7.59
N GLY A 34 2.05 3.84 -8.03
CA GLY A 34 2.37 4.01 -9.45
C GLY A 34 1.60 5.12 -10.16
N GLU A 35 0.60 5.73 -9.51
CA GLU A 35 -0.15 6.85 -10.10
C GLU A 35 0.72 8.08 -10.26
N LYS A 36 0.49 8.82 -11.34
CA LYS A 36 1.21 10.05 -11.62
C LYS A 36 0.65 11.20 -10.80
N MET A 37 1.52 11.89 -10.10
CA MET A 37 1.16 13.13 -9.40
C MET A 37 0.88 14.26 -10.40
N PRO A 38 -0.04 15.18 -10.09
CA PRO A 38 -0.27 16.36 -10.88
C PRO A 38 1.03 17.15 -11.10
N ALA A 39 1.21 17.71 -12.28
CA ALA A 39 2.32 18.61 -12.52
C ALA A 39 2.25 19.83 -11.59
N VAL A 40 3.40 20.43 -11.26
CA VAL A 40 3.45 21.57 -10.31
C VAL A 40 2.49 22.69 -10.69
N ASN A 41 2.37 23.01 -11.98
CA ASN A 41 1.46 24.05 -12.46
C ASN A 41 -0.02 23.66 -12.29
N GLU A 42 -0.33 22.41 -12.55
CA GLU A 42 -1.67 21.86 -12.36
C GLU A 42 -2.04 21.79 -10.86
N ALA A 43 -1.13 21.33 -10.02
CA ALA A 43 -1.32 21.34 -8.58
C ALA A 43 -1.48 22.77 -8.01
N ASN A 44 -0.72 23.74 -8.51
CA ASN A 44 -0.85 25.14 -8.15
C ASN A 44 -2.27 25.68 -8.47
N ALA A 45 -2.77 25.40 -9.67
CA ALA A 45 -4.11 25.83 -10.08
C ALA A 45 -5.22 25.15 -9.24
N ASN A 46 -5.07 23.85 -8.94
CA ASN A 46 -6.08 23.07 -8.25
C ASN A 46 -6.12 23.34 -6.73
N LEU A 47 -4.98 23.57 -6.10
CA LEU A 47 -4.84 23.70 -4.65
C LEU A 47 -4.73 25.14 -4.16
N GLN A 48 -4.53 26.09 -5.08
CA GLN A 48 -4.26 27.50 -4.77
C GLN A 48 -3.07 27.69 -3.81
N VAL A 49 -2.04 26.87 -3.96
CA VAL A 49 -0.82 26.84 -3.16
C VAL A 49 0.36 27.27 -4.04
N ALA A 50 1.26 28.09 -3.52
CA ALA A 50 2.42 28.57 -4.26
C ALA A 50 3.26 27.40 -4.84
N ARG A 51 3.80 27.60 -6.04
CA ARG A 51 4.61 26.58 -6.76
C ARG A 51 5.78 26.06 -5.93
N ASP A 52 6.48 26.94 -5.22
CA ASP A 52 7.62 26.55 -4.39
C ASP A 52 7.20 25.66 -3.22
N THR A 53 6.02 25.89 -2.66
CA THR A 53 5.44 25.02 -1.63
C THR A 53 5.15 23.63 -2.17
N ILE A 54 4.61 23.51 -3.39
CA ILE A 54 4.34 22.23 -4.04
C ILE A 54 5.66 21.49 -4.34
N ILE A 55 6.65 22.21 -4.89
CA ILE A 55 7.98 21.64 -5.15
C ILE A 55 8.61 21.11 -3.86
N SER A 56 8.54 21.88 -2.78
CA SER A 56 9.07 21.50 -1.47
C SER A 56 8.34 20.28 -0.91
N ALA A 57 7.01 20.22 -1.05
CA ALA A 57 6.22 19.07 -0.64
C ALA A 57 6.59 17.80 -1.43
N TYR A 58 6.70 17.90 -2.76
CA TYR A 58 7.07 16.76 -3.60
C TYR A 58 8.50 16.28 -3.35
N LYS A 59 9.45 17.20 -3.13
CA LYS A 59 10.81 16.83 -2.72
C LYS A 59 10.82 16.13 -1.38
N TYR A 60 10.13 16.67 -0.39
CA TYR A 60 9.97 16.03 0.92
C TYR A 60 9.39 14.61 0.79
N LEU A 61 8.34 14.44 0.02
CA LEU A 61 7.73 13.13 -0.24
C LEU A 61 8.68 12.17 -0.96
N GLN A 62 9.51 12.69 -1.87
CA GLN A 62 10.52 11.89 -2.57
C GLN A 62 11.65 11.45 -1.63
N GLU A 63 12.17 12.35 -0.80
CA GLU A 63 13.22 12.06 0.19
C GLU A 63 12.77 11.04 1.24
N ASN A 64 11.47 11.03 1.55
CA ASN A 64 10.85 10.06 2.47
C ASN A 64 10.26 8.84 1.75
N GLY A 65 10.55 8.64 0.45
CA GLY A 65 10.21 7.45 -0.31
C GLY A 65 8.74 7.33 -0.74
N TRP A 66 7.88 8.33 -0.49
CA TRP A 66 6.48 8.33 -0.91
C TRP A 66 6.31 8.55 -2.41
N LEU A 67 7.18 9.35 -3.00
CA LEU A 67 7.19 9.61 -4.42
C LEU A 67 8.53 9.22 -5.04
N ARG A 68 8.51 8.87 -6.32
CA ARG A 68 9.69 8.75 -7.17
C ARG A 68 9.62 9.75 -8.31
N SER A 69 10.74 10.37 -8.64
CA SER A 69 10.86 11.23 -9.81
C SER A 69 11.25 10.39 -11.03
N VAL A 70 10.58 10.65 -12.15
CA VAL A 70 10.94 10.08 -13.46
C VAL A 70 11.35 11.23 -14.37
N PRO A 71 12.62 11.31 -14.79
CA PRO A 71 13.11 12.40 -15.63
C PRO A 71 12.23 12.62 -16.86
N GLY A 72 11.84 13.87 -17.12
CA GLY A 72 10.97 14.27 -18.22
C GLY A 72 9.49 13.86 -18.10
N LYS A 73 9.12 13.03 -17.10
CA LYS A 73 7.74 12.53 -16.93
C LYS A 73 7.05 13.03 -15.67
N GLY A 74 7.81 13.47 -14.64
CA GLY A 74 7.31 14.04 -13.39
C GLY A 74 7.39 13.08 -12.21
N PHE A 75 6.54 13.31 -11.20
CA PHE A 75 6.50 12.53 -9.97
C PHE A 75 5.41 11.46 -10.04
N TYR A 76 5.71 10.31 -9.44
CA TYR A 76 4.80 9.16 -9.35
C TYR A 76 4.80 8.64 -7.92
N VAL A 77 3.68 8.14 -7.43
CA VAL A 77 3.63 7.44 -6.15
C VAL A 77 4.55 6.23 -6.22
N ASP A 78 5.46 6.11 -5.26
CA ASP A 78 6.40 4.98 -5.25
C ASP A 78 5.63 3.70 -4.89
N SER A 79 5.71 2.71 -5.76
CA SER A 79 5.05 1.41 -5.56
C SER A 79 5.62 0.62 -4.37
N ARG A 80 6.81 1.03 -3.89
CA ARG A 80 7.42 0.47 -2.67
C ARG A 80 6.80 1.04 -1.39
N HIS A 81 6.17 2.23 -1.47
CA HIS A 81 5.41 2.81 -0.37
C HIS A 81 4.04 2.16 -0.33
N ARG A 82 3.99 0.98 0.24
CA ARG A 82 2.72 0.34 0.57
C ARG A 82 2.19 0.96 1.86
N ARG A 83 0.88 0.98 2.01
CA ARG A 83 0.18 1.50 3.22
C ARG A 83 0.91 1.06 4.48
N ALA A 84 1.21 1.98 5.40
CA ALA A 84 1.51 1.62 6.78
C ALA A 84 0.33 0.79 7.29
N GLY A 85 0.58 -0.49 7.61
CA GLY A 85 -0.47 -1.44 7.94
C GLY A 85 -1.02 -2.25 6.76
N SER A 86 -0.26 -2.39 5.65
CA SER A 86 -0.62 -3.33 4.58
C SER A 86 -0.94 -4.71 5.16
N ARG A 87 -2.09 -5.26 4.77
CA ARG A 87 -2.59 -6.54 5.27
C ARG A 87 -2.22 -7.65 4.30
N LEU A 88 -1.51 -8.64 4.79
CA LEU A 88 -1.15 -9.85 4.04
C LEU A 88 -2.01 -11.02 4.55
N PHE A 89 -2.70 -11.67 3.63
CA PHE A 89 -3.39 -12.91 3.94
C PHE A 89 -2.47 -14.09 3.71
N VAL A 90 -2.30 -14.93 4.73
CA VAL A 90 -1.44 -16.12 4.68
C VAL A 90 -2.28 -17.35 4.93
N LEU A 91 -2.44 -18.20 3.92
CA LEU A 91 -3.26 -19.41 4.00
C LEU A 91 -2.39 -20.66 3.91
N PHE A 92 -2.41 -21.46 4.96
CA PHE A 92 -1.73 -22.75 5.04
C PHE A 92 -2.72 -23.90 5.03
N ASP A 93 -2.27 -25.09 4.61
CA ASP A 93 -2.98 -26.35 4.84
C ASP A 93 -3.00 -26.71 6.34
N ALA A 94 -1.82 -26.82 6.96
CA ALA A 94 -1.63 -26.99 8.39
C ALA A 94 -0.24 -26.49 8.78
N MET A 95 -0.03 -26.17 10.06
CA MET A 95 1.27 -25.77 10.56
C MET A 95 2.16 -26.99 10.82
N ASN A 96 3.41 -26.91 10.39
CA ASN A 96 4.48 -27.84 10.74
C ASN A 96 5.80 -27.07 10.90
N GLN A 97 6.86 -27.73 11.35
CA GLN A 97 8.14 -27.10 11.63
C GLN A 97 8.73 -26.36 10.42
N TYR A 98 8.59 -26.90 9.20
CA TYR A 98 9.05 -26.25 7.98
C TYR A 98 8.26 -24.95 7.70
N LYS A 99 6.94 -25.01 7.80
CA LYS A 99 6.07 -23.85 7.54
C LYS A 99 6.18 -22.79 8.63
N GLU A 100 6.44 -23.21 9.87
CA GLU A 100 6.75 -22.26 10.95
C GLU A 100 8.04 -21.48 10.66
N THR A 101 9.08 -22.15 10.20
CA THR A 101 10.34 -21.51 9.80
C THR A 101 10.11 -20.54 8.63
N LEU A 102 9.36 -20.98 7.61
CA LEU A 102 8.99 -20.15 6.47
C LEU A 102 8.21 -18.91 6.90
N TYR A 103 7.21 -19.08 7.76
CA TYR A 103 6.38 -18.00 8.26
C TYR A 103 7.17 -17.00 9.10
N ARG A 104 8.05 -17.46 9.98
CA ARG A 104 8.96 -16.58 10.74
C ARG A 104 9.89 -15.78 9.84
N SER A 105 10.44 -16.41 8.80
CA SER A 105 11.28 -15.73 7.80
C SER A 105 10.48 -14.67 7.02
N LEU A 106 9.24 -14.98 6.66
CA LEU A 106 8.32 -14.05 6.01
C LEU A 106 8.07 -12.83 6.91
N LEU A 107 7.70 -13.04 8.18
CA LEU A 107 7.45 -11.95 9.13
C LEU A 107 8.69 -11.08 9.34
N HIS A 108 9.87 -11.71 9.44
CA HIS A 108 11.14 -10.97 9.57
C HIS A 108 11.42 -10.09 8.34
N SER A 109 11.18 -10.62 7.14
CA SER A 109 11.43 -9.90 5.88
C SER A 109 10.43 -8.77 5.62
N LEU A 110 9.20 -8.91 6.09
CA LEU A 110 8.15 -7.91 5.92
C LEU A 110 8.30 -6.73 6.90
N GLY A 111 8.93 -6.96 8.07
CA GLY A 111 9.06 -5.95 9.11
C GLY A 111 7.72 -5.56 9.74
N LYS A 112 7.71 -4.40 10.43
CA LYS A 112 6.53 -3.91 11.17
C LYS A 112 5.46 -3.24 10.29
N GLU A 113 5.75 -3.10 9.00
CA GLU A 113 4.88 -2.39 8.05
C GLU A 113 3.70 -3.24 7.58
N TYR A 114 3.72 -4.55 7.89
CA TYR A 114 2.70 -5.49 7.46
C TYR A 114 2.00 -6.13 8.64
N THR A 115 0.68 -6.27 8.51
CA THR A 115 -0.14 -7.11 9.39
C THR A 115 -0.46 -8.40 8.65
N CYS A 116 0.04 -9.55 9.15
CA CYS A 116 -0.28 -10.85 8.59
C CYS A 116 -1.53 -11.42 9.27
N VAL A 117 -2.53 -11.75 8.47
CA VAL A 117 -3.71 -12.50 8.90
C VAL A 117 -3.55 -13.94 8.41
N THR A 118 -3.43 -14.88 9.34
CA THR A 118 -3.14 -16.29 9.02
C THR A 118 -4.39 -17.13 9.20
N ALA A 119 -4.67 -17.98 8.22
CA ALA A 119 -5.76 -18.97 8.25
C ALA A 119 -5.26 -20.35 7.85
N PHE A 120 -6.04 -21.38 8.20
CA PHE A 120 -5.72 -22.78 7.94
C PHE A 120 -6.93 -23.48 7.34
N HIS A 121 -6.73 -24.27 6.28
CA HIS A 121 -7.79 -25.05 5.65
C HIS A 121 -7.76 -26.54 6.01
N TYR A 122 -6.75 -27.00 6.74
CA TYR A 122 -6.63 -28.37 7.27
C TYR A 122 -6.88 -29.47 6.25
N TYR A 123 -6.42 -29.29 5.01
CA TYR A 123 -6.63 -30.20 3.86
C TYR A 123 -8.10 -30.32 3.43
N ASP A 124 -9.00 -29.45 3.94
CA ASP A 124 -10.39 -29.39 3.56
C ASP A 124 -10.58 -28.41 2.39
N ARG A 125 -11.10 -28.94 1.29
CA ARG A 125 -11.28 -28.16 0.06
C ARG A 125 -12.39 -27.11 0.19
N GLU A 126 -13.49 -27.43 0.87
CA GLU A 126 -14.61 -26.49 1.04
C GLU A 126 -14.17 -25.30 1.92
N VAL A 127 -13.43 -25.60 2.98
CA VAL A 127 -12.82 -24.58 3.85
C VAL A 127 -11.84 -23.71 3.04
N PHE A 128 -11.01 -24.33 2.21
CA PHE A 128 -10.07 -23.59 1.36
C PHE A 128 -10.81 -22.63 0.41
N GLU A 129 -11.78 -23.11 -0.37
CA GLU A 129 -12.54 -22.30 -1.32
C GLU A 129 -13.31 -21.17 -0.62
N LYS A 130 -13.89 -21.44 0.54
CA LYS A 130 -14.56 -20.43 1.37
C LYS A 130 -13.58 -19.33 1.82
N LEU A 131 -12.43 -19.70 2.37
CA LEU A 131 -11.42 -18.74 2.86
C LEU A 131 -10.86 -17.88 1.72
N ILE A 132 -10.62 -18.44 0.53
CA ILE A 132 -10.22 -17.70 -0.66
C ILE A 132 -11.29 -16.67 -1.06
N LYS A 133 -12.54 -17.10 -1.12
CA LYS A 133 -13.67 -16.23 -1.47
C LYS A 133 -13.86 -15.09 -0.49
N GLU A 134 -13.72 -15.35 0.81
CA GLU A 134 -13.84 -14.36 1.87
C GLU A 134 -12.64 -13.38 1.90
N ALA A 135 -11.46 -13.87 1.52
CA ALA A 135 -10.25 -13.04 1.49
C ALA A 135 -10.17 -12.13 0.26
N ALA A 136 -10.84 -12.48 -0.84
CA ALA A 136 -10.74 -11.79 -2.11
C ALA A 136 -11.01 -10.28 -1.99
N GLY A 137 -10.06 -9.45 -2.43
CA GLY A 137 -10.14 -7.99 -2.40
C GLY A 137 -9.99 -7.33 -1.01
N ASN A 138 -9.81 -8.11 0.06
CA ASN A 138 -9.72 -7.61 1.43
C ASN A 138 -8.29 -7.43 1.94
N TYR A 139 -7.29 -7.79 1.15
CA TYR A 139 -5.87 -7.77 1.52
C TYR A 139 -5.01 -7.20 0.40
N ASP A 140 -3.86 -6.63 0.77
CA ASP A 140 -2.91 -6.04 -0.17
C ASP A 140 -1.98 -7.08 -0.81
N GLY A 141 -1.98 -8.31 -0.28
CA GLY A 141 -1.23 -9.43 -0.83
C GLY A 141 -1.64 -10.75 -0.22
N TYR A 142 -1.27 -11.84 -0.90
CA TYR A 142 -1.68 -13.19 -0.57
C TYR A 142 -0.49 -14.14 -0.63
N VAL A 143 -0.33 -14.98 0.41
CA VAL A 143 0.58 -16.12 0.43
C VAL A 143 -0.27 -17.36 0.65
N ILE A 144 -0.36 -18.24 -0.33
CA ILE A 144 -1.28 -19.38 -0.31
C ILE A 144 -0.52 -20.67 -0.57
N ILE A 145 -0.69 -21.63 0.32
CA ILE A 145 -0.22 -23.01 0.17
C ILE A 145 -1.44 -23.92 -0.03
N PRO A 146 -1.83 -24.20 -1.28
CA PRO A 146 -3.09 -24.85 -1.56
C PRO A 146 -3.11 -26.34 -1.21
N HIS A 147 -1.98 -27.05 -1.28
CA HIS A 147 -1.84 -28.50 -1.05
C HIS A 147 -2.75 -29.41 -1.90
N PHE A 148 -3.60 -28.86 -2.73
CA PHE A 148 -4.51 -29.63 -3.59
C PHE A 148 -4.04 -29.60 -5.03
N ASN A 149 -4.29 -30.67 -5.76
CA ASN A 149 -4.11 -30.72 -7.22
C ASN A 149 -5.39 -30.17 -7.87
N ILE A 150 -5.60 -28.84 -7.78
CA ILE A 150 -6.85 -28.18 -8.15
C ILE A 150 -6.64 -27.12 -9.22
N ASP A 151 -7.77 -26.74 -9.83
CA ASP A 151 -7.85 -25.50 -10.60
C ASP A 151 -7.49 -24.29 -9.71
N ILE A 152 -6.43 -23.59 -10.12
CA ILE A 152 -5.92 -22.40 -9.42
C ILE A 152 -6.68 -21.10 -9.81
N SER A 153 -7.66 -21.21 -10.71
CA SER A 153 -8.45 -20.05 -11.17
C SER A 153 -9.05 -19.19 -10.05
N PRO A 154 -9.50 -19.74 -8.93
CA PRO A 154 -9.96 -18.93 -7.80
C PRO A 154 -8.86 -18.10 -7.17
N ILE A 155 -7.61 -18.61 -7.13
CA ILE A 155 -6.45 -17.91 -6.56
C ILE A 155 -6.02 -16.77 -7.50
N LEU A 156 -6.11 -16.97 -8.82
CA LEU A 156 -5.73 -15.94 -9.80
C LEU A 156 -6.67 -14.73 -9.84
N LYS A 157 -7.79 -14.77 -9.13
CA LYS A 157 -8.78 -13.69 -9.02
C LYS A 157 -8.65 -12.85 -7.75
N LEU A 158 -7.66 -13.16 -6.89
CA LEU A 158 -7.32 -12.39 -5.70
C LEU A 158 -6.54 -11.12 -6.06
#